data_deca12eaf81746f9903be4c5a84b0f6d
#
_entry.id   deca12eaf81746f9903be4c5a84b0f6d
#
_cell.length_a   1.000
_cell.length_b   1.000
_cell.length_c   1.000
_cell.angle_alpha   90.00
_cell.angle_beta   90.00
_cell.angle_gamma   90.00
#
_symmetry.space_group_name_H-M   'P 1'
#
loop_
_entity.id
_entity.type
_entity.pdbx_description
1 polymer ?
#
loop_
_entity_poly.entity_id
_entity_poly.type
_entity_poly.pdbx_seq_one_letter_code
_entity_poly.pdbx_strand_id
1 'polypeptide(L)'
;MKSFIKIHIQDNVLLALRDIQKGEPLNADGVSIEVKDDIKRGHKIALQPIKENDSIIKYGFPIGHASQDISIGEHIHVHNTKTNLSDIQAYSYTPRFDENPYSNENRTFKGFRRENGNAGVRNELWIVPTVGCVNGIAEKMLQRFVRETGDIAPFDNVLVLKHQYGCSQLGDDHENTKQILLNAIRHPNAGGVLVLGLGCENNELAGMKEALQDVNLNRVKFLESQSVTDEMEAGVALLKEIHEAAKGDRREDIPLSELKIGLKCGGSDGFSGITANPLLGRFSDYIIAQGGSTVLTEVPEMFGAETILMQRAANEEVFHKIVHLINDFKQYFIKHDQPVYENPSPGNKAGGISTLEDKSLGCTQKAGISPIADVLKYGEVLKTNGLTLLSAPGNDLIASSALAAAGCQIVLFTTGRGTPFGTFVPTVKVATNTQLYEAKPHWIDFNAGLLAEDDVHEEYVLREFIHYMIEVASGQLVNHEKNDFRELAIFKSGVTL
;
A
#
# COMPACT_ATOMS: atom_id res chain seq x y z
N MET A 1 -9.10 -8.82 -29.86
CA MET A 1 -9.22 -8.43 -28.42
C MET A 1 -10.50 -9.01 -27.86
N LYS A 2 -10.43 -9.78 -26.81
CA LYS A 2 -11.61 -10.33 -26.12
C LYS A 2 -12.54 -9.20 -25.69
N SER A 3 -13.85 -9.38 -25.86
CA SER A 3 -14.84 -8.38 -25.40
C SER A 3 -15.12 -8.44 -23.92
N PHE A 4 -14.93 -9.61 -23.32
CA PHE A 4 -15.22 -9.91 -21.91
C PHE A 4 -14.36 -11.05 -21.40
N ILE A 5 -14.37 -11.21 -20.06
CA ILE A 5 -13.74 -12.35 -19.37
C ILE A 5 -14.72 -12.89 -18.30
N LYS A 6 -14.76 -14.23 -18.14
CA LYS A 6 -15.27 -14.90 -16.96
C LYS A 6 -14.06 -15.25 -16.08
N ILE A 7 -14.02 -14.75 -14.84
CA ILE A 7 -12.83 -14.83 -14.01
C ILE A 7 -12.72 -16.21 -13.33
N HIS A 8 -13.84 -16.72 -12.82
CA HIS A 8 -13.89 -18.02 -12.15
C HIS A 8 -15.03 -18.88 -12.70
N ILE A 9 -14.87 -20.20 -12.69
CA ILE A 9 -15.87 -21.11 -13.25
C ILE A 9 -17.26 -20.97 -12.61
N GLN A 10 -17.32 -20.61 -11.34
CA GLN A 10 -18.56 -20.39 -10.59
C GLN A 10 -19.21 -19.02 -10.81
N ASP A 11 -18.55 -18.10 -11.52
CA ASP A 11 -19.09 -16.77 -11.73
C ASP A 11 -20.37 -16.80 -12.55
N ASN A 12 -21.37 -16.05 -12.09
CA ASN A 12 -22.62 -15.82 -12.83
C ASN A 12 -22.62 -14.45 -13.54
N VAL A 13 -21.46 -13.79 -13.58
CA VAL A 13 -21.22 -12.53 -14.26
C VAL A 13 -20.01 -12.64 -15.20
N LEU A 14 -20.02 -11.82 -16.25
CA LEU A 14 -18.88 -11.53 -17.11
C LEU A 14 -18.36 -10.12 -16.82
N LEU A 15 -17.05 -9.89 -16.95
CA LEU A 15 -16.46 -8.57 -16.88
C LEU A 15 -16.14 -8.07 -18.29
N ALA A 16 -16.63 -6.88 -18.65
CA ALA A 16 -16.39 -6.24 -19.94
C ALA A 16 -14.93 -5.74 -20.04
N LEU A 17 -14.19 -6.16 -21.05
CA LEU A 17 -12.81 -5.73 -21.31
C LEU A 17 -12.74 -4.49 -22.23
N ARG A 18 -13.84 -4.13 -22.88
CA ARG A 18 -14.08 -2.91 -23.66
C ARG A 18 -15.49 -2.42 -23.44
N ASP A 19 -15.82 -1.26 -23.98
CA ASP A 19 -17.22 -0.82 -24.06
C ASP A 19 -17.98 -1.75 -25.00
N ILE A 20 -19.18 -2.22 -24.57
CA ILE A 20 -20.05 -3.12 -25.30
C ILE A 20 -21.41 -2.42 -25.47
N GLN A 21 -21.92 -2.43 -26.70
CA GLN A 21 -23.15 -1.73 -27.02
C GLN A 21 -24.37 -2.63 -26.76
N LYS A 22 -25.50 -2.03 -26.41
CA LYS A 22 -26.79 -2.70 -26.35
C LYS A 22 -27.10 -3.43 -27.69
N GLY A 23 -27.58 -4.66 -27.59
CA GLY A 23 -27.88 -5.52 -28.75
C GLY A 23 -26.68 -6.26 -29.33
N GLU A 24 -25.47 -6.02 -28.80
CA GLU A 24 -24.27 -6.76 -29.26
C GLU A 24 -24.34 -8.23 -28.77
N PRO A 25 -24.15 -9.22 -29.67
CA PRO A 25 -24.15 -10.63 -29.30
C PRO A 25 -22.80 -11.01 -28.68
N LEU A 26 -22.83 -11.69 -27.53
CA LEU A 26 -21.67 -12.30 -26.90
C LEU A 26 -21.86 -13.82 -26.88
N ASN A 27 -20.78 -14.58 -26.93
CA ASN A 27 -20.80 -16.03 -26.78
C ASN A 27 -19.90 -16.45 -25.62
N ALA A 28 -20.49 -16.84 -24.50
CA ALA A 28 -19.79 -17.25 -23.30
C ALA A 28 -20.27 -18.62 -22.83
N ASP A 29 -19.34 -19.54 -22.57
CA ASP A 29 -19.62 -20.93 -22.13
C ASP A 29 -20.61 -21.69 -23.05
N GLY A 30 -20.62 -21.38 -24.35
CA GLY A 30 -21.56 -21.94 -25.32
C GLY A 30 -22.98 -21.32 -25.30
N VAL A 31 -23.18 -20.28 -24.47
CA VAL A 31 -24.43 -19.53 -24.39
C VAL A 31 -24.31 -18.25 -25.23
N SER A 32 -25.27 -18.03 -26.13
CA SER A 32 -25.41 -16.77 -26.87
C SER A 32 -26.18 -15.78 -26.00
N ILE A 33 -25.54 -14.62 -25.71
CA ILE A 33 -26.07 -13.57 -24.85
C ILE A 33 -26.27 -12.32 -25.69
N GLU A 34 -27.47 -11.78 -25.76
CA GLU A 34 -27.74 -10.46 -26.30
C GLU A 34 -27.63 -9.44 -25.15
N VAL A 35 -26.70 -8.49 -25.28
CA VAL A 35 -26.46 -7.45 -24.27
C VAL A 35 -27.65 -6.48 -24.24
N LYS A 36 -28.25 -6.26 -23.09
CA LYS A 36 -29.49 -5.48 -22.95
C LYS A 36 -29.27 -4.00 -22.67
N ASP A 37 -28.08 -3.64 -22.23
CA ASP A 37 -27.70 -2.27 -21.86
C ASP A 37 -26.37 -1.90 -22.51
N ASP A 38 -26.04 -0.61 -22.56
CA ASP A 38 -24.68 -0.16 -22.88
C ASP A 38 -23.78 -0.43 -21.67
N ILE A 39 -22.75 -1.26 -21.85
CA ILE A 39 -21.85 -1.71 -20.79
C ILE A 39 -20.51 -1.03 -20.93
N LYS A 40 -20.10 -0.30 -19.93
CA LYS A 40 -18.76 0.31 -19.90
C LYS A 40 -17.69 -0.74 -19.60
N ARG A 41 -16.49 -0.49 -20.11
CA ARG A 41 -15.29 -1.25 -19.78
C ARG A 41 -15.12 -1.33 -18.25
N GLY A 42 -14.80 -2.53 -17.73
CA GLY A 42 -14.67 -2.81 -16.30
C GLY A 42 -15.99 -3.10 -15.57
N HIS A 43 -17.14 -2.98 -16.26
CA HIS A 43 -18.44 -3.28 -15.70
C HIS A 43 -18.88 -4.74 -15.93
N LYS A 44 -19.88 -5.18 -15.20
CA LYS A 44 -20.36 -6.58 -15.17
C LYS A 44 -21.62 -6.77 -15.99
N ILE A 45 -21.73 -7.95 -16.63
CA ILE A 45 -22.87 -8.40 -17.43
C ILE A 45 -23.37 -9.70 -16.82
N ALA A 46 -24.67 -9.86 -16.65
CA ALA A 46 -25.26 -11.11 -16.21
C ALA A 46 -25.05 -12.24 -17.24
N LEU A 47 -24.38 -13.32 -16.83
CA LEU A 47 -24.15 -14.53 -17.64
C LEU A 47 -25.38 -15.46 -17.64
N GLN A 48 -26.20 -15.41 -16.61
CA GLN A 48 -27.42 -16.17 -16.42
C GLN A 48 -28.46 -15.32 -15.69
N PRO A 49 -29.78 -15.71 -15.69
CA PRO A 49 -30.74 -15.03 -14.89
C PRO A 49 -30.42 -15.14 -13.39
N ILE A 50 -30.55 -14.03 -12.66
CA ILE A 50 -30.33 -13.98 -11.20
C ILE A 50 -31.64 -13.45 -10.58
N LYS A 51 -32.24 -14.21 -9.65
CA LYS A 51 -33.47 -13.80 -8.98
C LYS A 51 -33.17 -12.77 -7.88
N GLU A 52 -34.19 -12.00 -7.54
CA GLU A 52 -34.13 -11.12 -6.36
C GLU A 52 -33.70 -11.91 -5.12
N ASN A 53 -32.75 -11.35 -4.36
CA ASN A 53 -32.08 -11.94 -3.19
C ASN A 53 -31.07 -13.08 -3.51
N ASP A 54 -30.93 -13.53 -4.75
CA ASP A 54 -29.87 -14.48 -5.11
C ASP A 54 -28.51 -13.82 -5.13
N SER A 55 -27.47 -14.60 -4.85
CA SER A 55 -26.09 -14.14 -4.84
C SER A 55 -25.58 -13.79 -6.24
N ILE A 56 -24.93 -12.64 -6.34
CA ILE A 56 -24.12 -12.25 -7.49
C ILE A 56 -22.69 -12.73 -7.21
N ILE A 57 -22.16 -13.60 -8.08
CA ILE A 57 -20.88 -14.30 -7.86
C ILE A 57 -19.84 -13.80 -8.84
N LYS A 58 -18.69 -13.36 -8.30
CA LYS A 58 -17.49 -12.96 -9.02
C LYS A 58 -16.24 -13.43 -8.27
N TYR A 59 -15.21 -13.84 -8.96
CA TYR A 59 -14.02 -14.47 -8.34
C TYR A 59 -14.32 -15.80 -7.61
N GLY A 60 -15.46 -16.45 -7.90
CA GLY A 60 -15.95 -17.63 -7.20
C GLY A 60 -16.61 -17.35 -5.85
N PHE A 61 -16.82 -16.07 -5.48
CA PHE A 61 -17.40 -15.65 -4.22
C PHE A 61 -18.57 -14.69 -4.42
N PRO A 62 -19.54 -14.63 -3.47
CA PRO A 62 -20.59 -13.63 -3.50
C PRO A 62 -20.01 -12.22 -3.36
N ILE A 63 -20.34 -11.34 -4.30
CA ILE A 63 -20.03 -9.91 -4.25
C ILE A 63 -21.23 -9.06 -3.78
N GLY A 64 -22.28 -9.70 -3.30
CA GLY A 64 -23.56 -9.13 -2.89
C GLY A 64 -24.71 -9.98 -3.39
N HIS A 65 -25.93 -9.46 -3.29
CA HIS A 65 -27.15 -10.09 -3.81
C HIS A 65 -27.91 -9.16 -4.75
N ALA A 66 -28.73 -9.73 -5.62
CA ALA A 66 -29.59 -8.99 -6.53
C ALA A 66 -30.72 -8.31 -5.74
N SER A 67 -30.95 -7.01 -5.95
CA SER A 67 -32.05 -6.27 -5.32
C SER A 67 -33.36 -6.34 -6.11
N GLN A 68 -33.34 -6.99 -7.25
CA GLN A 68 -34.46 -7.26 -8.16
C GLN A 68 -34.09 -8.42 -9.10
N ASP A 69 -35.04 -8.98 -9.82
CA ASP A 69 -34.74 -9.95 -10.87
C ASP A 69 -33.84 -9.33 -11.94
N ILE A 70 -32.74 -10.02 -12.28
CA ILE A 70 -31.77 -9.62 -13.32
C ILE A 70 -31.82 -10.66 -14.43
N SER A 71 -32.06 -10.24 -15.67
CA SER A 71 -32.07 -11.14 -16.82
C SER A 71 -30.64 -11.29 -17.39
N ILE A 72 -30.42 -12.38 -18.13
CA ILE A 72 -29.20 -12.58 -18.90
C ILE A 72 -28.93 -11.40 -19.83
N GLY A 73 -27.68 -10.94 -19.88
CA GLY A 73 -27.23 -9.81 -20.70
C GLY A 73 -27.46 -8.42 -20.09
N GLU A 74 -28.11 -8.33 -18.92
CA GLU A 74 -28.30 -7.06 -18.22
C GLU A 74 -27.02 -6.59 -17.51
N HIS A 75 -26.89 -5.27 -17.40
CA HIS A 75 -25.83 -4.59 -16.64
C HIS A 75 -26.01 -4.85 -15.14
N ILE A 76 -24.95 -5.35 -14.48
CA ILE A 76 -24.93 -5.54 -13.02
C ILE A 76 -24.10 -4.44 -12.38
N HIS A 77 -24.77 -3.62 -11.54
CA HIS A 77 -24.13 -2.52 -10.82
C HIS A 77 -25.00 -2.07 -9.62
N VAL A 78 -24.64 -0.93 -9.00
CA VAL A 78 -25.31 -0.42 -7.77
C VAL A 78 -26.83 -0.26 -7.87
N HIS A 79 -27.43 -0.18 -9.06
CA HIS A 79 -28.86 -0.06 -9.25
C HIS A 79 -29.62 -1.37 -9.01
N ASN A 80 -28.95 -2.53 -9.11
CA ASN A 80 -29.55 -3.86 -8.93
C ASN A 80 -28.72 -4.80 -8.05
N THR A 81 -27.72 -4.28 -7.33
CA THR A 81 -26.86 -5.05 -6.43
C THR A 81 -26.81 -4.40 -5.05
N LYS A 82 -26.97 -5.21 -4.00
CA LYS A 82 -26.78 -4.79 -2.59
C LYS A 82 -25.72 -5.65 -1.91
N THR A 83 -25.07 -5.07 -0.90
CA THR A 83 -24.06 -5.73 -0.06
C THR A 83 -24.69 -6.79 0.83
N ASN A 84 -23.94 -7.86 1.14
CA ASN A 84 -24.26 -8.86 2.16
C ASN A 84 -23.57 -8.55 3.49
N LEU A 85 -22.75 -7.48 3.55
CA LEU A 85 -21.98 -7.16 4.74
C LEU A 85 -22.89 -6.78 5.90
N SER A 86 -22.59 -7.35 7.03
CA SER A 86 -23.21 -7.08 8.33
C SER A 86 -22.14 -6.70 9.34
N ASP A 87 -22.55 -6.40 10.56
CA ASP A 87 -21.71 -6.01 11.66
C ASP A 87 -20.64 -7.06 12.05
N ILE A 88 -20.17 -7.03 13.27
CA ILE A 88 -19.16 -7.92 13.83
C ILE A 88 -19.63 -9.38 13.70
N GLN A 89 -18.72 -10.25 13.25
CA GLN A 89 -18.99 -11.67 13.05
C GLN A 89 -18.07 -12.54 13.91
N ALA A 90 -18.54 -13.75 14.20
CA ALA A 90 -17.72 -14.81 14.74
C ALA A 90 -17.13 -15.67 13.61
N TYR A 91 -15.88 -16.05 13.75
CA TYR A 91 -15.16 -16.83 12.76
C TYR A 91 -14.56 -18.09 13.42
N SER A 92 -14.30 -19.11 12.61
CA SER A 92 -13.66 -20.35 13.03
C SER A 92 -12.36 -20.57 12.25
N TYR A 93 -11.33 -21.07 12.93
CA TYR A 93 -10.06 -21.38 12.28
C TYR A 93 -10.18 -22.68 11.46
N THR A 94 -10.15 -22.54 10.16
CA THR A 94 -10.17 -23.62 9.17
C THR A 94 -9.05 -23.42 8.17
N PRO A 95 -7.78 -23.75 8.54
CA PRO A 95 -6.63 -23.43 7.72
C PRO A 95 -6.67 -24.14 6.38
N ARG A 96 -6.26 -23.39 5.35
CA ARG A 96 -6.06 -23.88 3.99
C ARG A 96 -4.81 -23.22 3.42
N PHE A 97 -3.84 -24.04 3.06
CA PHE A 97 -2.59 -23.58 2.48
C PHE A 97 -2.43 -24.12 1.07
N ASP A 98 -2.05 -23.26 0.16
CA ASP A 98 -1.61 -23.62 -1.18
C ASP A 98 -0.08 -23.59 -1.23
N GLU A 99 0.52 -24.45 -2.02
CA GLU A 99 1.97 -24.52 -2.19
C GLU A 99 2.46 -23.32 -3.00
N ASN A 100 3.49 -22.62 -2.49
CA ASN A 100 4.10 -21.52 -3.22
C ASN A 100 4.83 -22.07 -4.46
N PRO A 101 4.47 -21.63 -5.69
CA PRO A 101 5.05 -22.18 -6.92
C PRO A 101 6.49 -21.71 -7.20
N TYR A 102 7.00 -20.75 -6.44
CA TYR A 102 8.33 -20.19 -6.66
C TYR A 102 9.37 -20.80 -5.76
N SER A 103 10.60 -20.90 -6.25
CA SER A 103 11.78 -21.33 -5.50
C SER A 103 12.73 -20.16 -5.24
N ASN A 104 13.64 -20.33 -4.29
CA ASN A 104 14.68 -19.33 -4.02
C ASN A 104 15.74 -19.36 -5.15
N GLU A 105 15.90 -18.23 -5.83
CA GLU A 105 16.86 -18.02 -6.92
C GLU A 105 18.18 -17.40 -6.47
N ASN A 106 18.34 -17.09 -5.17
CA ASN A 106 19.52 -16.43 -4.60
C ASN A 106 19.86 -15.10 -5.29
N ARG A 107 18.85 -14.34 -5.71
CA ARG A 107 19.04 -13.04 -6.36
C ARG A 107 19.34 -11.95 -5.35
N THR A 108 20.02 -10.90 -5.80
CA THR A 108 20.43 -9.74 -5.01
C THR A 108 19.93 -8.44 -5.64
N PHE A 109 19.96 -7.38 -4.85
CA PHE A 109 19.84 -5.99 -5.30
C PHE A 109 21.02 -5.17 -4.78
N LYS A 110 21.29 -4.03 -5.39
CA LYS A 110 22.37 -3.10 -4.95
C LYS A 110 21.79 -2.13 -3.90
N GLY A 111 21.99 -2.42 -2.61
CA GLY A 111 21.46 -1.64 -1.50
C GLY A 111 22.54 -1.10 -0.57
N PHE A 112 22.12 -0.42 0.48
CA PHE A 112 22.99 0.13 1.51
C PHE A 112 22.86 -0.67 2.80
N ARG A 113 23.95 -1.31 3.24
CA ARG A 113 24.01 -1.99 4.54
C ARG A 113 24.09 -0.96 5.66
N ARG A 114 23.18 -1.04 6.61
CA ARG A 114 23.24 -0.21 7.81
C ARG A 114 23.99 -0.93 8.94
N GLU A 115 24.54 -0.17 9.87
CA GLU A 115 25.32 -0.71 11.00
C GLU A 115 24.52 -1.69 11.87
N ASN A 116 23.20 -1.49 11.96
CA ASN A 116 22.28 -2.41 12.67
C ASN A 116 21.91 -3.68 11.87
N GLY A 117 22.55 -3.91 10.72
CA GLY A 117 22.32 -5.04 9.84
C GLY A 117 21.18 -4.89 8.86
N ASN A 118 20.31 -3.87 8.98
CA ASN A 118 19.24 -3.63 8.03
C ASN A 118 19.75 -3.18 6.66
N ALA A 119 18.94 -3.33 5.62
CA ALA A 119 19.25 -2.93 4.25
C ALA A 119 18.36 -1.78 3.78
N GLY A 120 18.96 -0.71 3.25
CA GLY A 120 18.25 0.38 2.58
C GLY A 120 18.30 0.25 1.05
N VAL A 121 17.22 0.58 0.36
CA VAL A 121 17.18 0.70 -1.12
C VAL A 121 17.50 2.13 -1.57
N ARG A 122 17.52 3.07 -0.63
CA ARG A 122 17.95 4.46 -0.78
C ARG A 122 18.94 4.82 0.32
N ASN A 123 19.68 5.89 0.08
CA ASN A 123 20.53 6.55 1.07
C ASN A 123 20.14 8.02 1.12
N GLU A 124 19.17 8.35 1.95
CA GLU A 124 18.62 9.71 1.98
C GLU A 124 18.94 10.41 3.31
N LEU A 125 19.09 11.74 3.26
CA LEU A 125 19.21 12.59 4.44
C LEU A 125 17.84 13.18 4.77
N TRP A 126 17.32 12.87 5.95
CA TRP A 126 15.98 13.31 6.36
C TRP A 126 16.04 14.31 7.52
N ILE A 127 15.20 15.35 7.47
CA ILE A 127 14.84 16.12 8.66
C ILE A 127 13.47 15.59 9.11
N VAL A 128 13.40 15.14 10.36
CA VAL A 128 12.16 14.63 10.98
C VAL A 128 11.73 15.61 12.05
N PRO A 129 10.73 16.49 11.77
CA PRO A 129 10.13 17.35 12.78
C PRO A 129 9.44 16.53 13.87
N THR A 130 9.59 16.89 15.13
CA THR A 130 8.78 16.32 16.24
C THR A 130 7.38 16.94 16.28
N VAL A 131 7.24 18.15 15.70
CA VAL A 131 6.00 18.93 15.66
C VAL A 131 5.88 19.71 14.36
N GLY A 132 4.64 19.87 13.87
CA GLY A 132 4.37 20.58 12.61
C GLY A 132 4.80 22.06 12.59
N CYS A 133 4.96 22.69 13.75
CA CYS A 133 5.37 24.09 13.87
C CYS A 133 6.76 24.39 13.28
N VAL A 134 7.64 23.40 13.23
CA VAL A 134 9.01 23.55 12.70
C VAL A 134 9.17 23.08 11.24
N ASN A 135 8.09 22.66 10.56
CA ASN A 135 8.15 22.24 9.16
C ASN A 135 8.79 23.30 8.24
N GLY A 136 8.35 24.58 8.40
CA GLY A 136 8.82 25.66 7.53
C GLY A 136 10.31 25.97 7.71
N ILE A 137 10.79 25.93 8.95
CA ILE A 137 12.23 26.17 9.22
C ILE A 137 13.06 24.97 8.79
N ALA A 138 12.58 23.74 8.95
CA ALA A 138 13.22 22.53 8.46
C ALA A 138 13.46 22.58 6.94
N GLU A 139 12.47 23.04 6.16
CA GLU A 139 12.61 23.22 4.70
C GLU A 139 13.69 24.25 4.36
N LYS A 140 13.71 25.38 5.06
CA LYS A 140 14.70 26.43 4.83
C LYS A 140 16.11 26.00 5.23
N MET A 141 16.21 25.25 6.32
CA MET A 141 17.45 24.64 6.79
C MET A 141 18.02 23.67 5.75
N LEU A 142 17.16 22.80 5.20
CA LEU A 142 17.55 21.85 4.16
C LEU A 142 17.97 22.54 2.86
N GLN A 143 17.24 23.56 2.40
CA GLN A 143 17.58 24.38 1.24
C GLN A 143 18.92 25.08 1.40
N ARG A 144 19.22 25.61 2.59
CA ARG A 144 20.49 26.23 2.92
C ARG A 144 21.64 25.21 2.93
N PHE A 145 21.42 24.04 3.55
CA PHE A 145 22.39 22.94 3.53
C PHE A 145 22.77 22.54 2.11
N VAL A 146 21.80 22.27 1.24
CA VAL A 146 22.06 21.88 -0.17
C VAL A 146 22.83 22.97 -0.91
N ARG A 147 22.46 24.24 -0.75
CA ARG A 147 23.13 25.37 -1.40
C ARG A 147 24.59 25.52 -0.94
N GLU A 148 24.86 25.34 0.36
CA GLU A 148 26.20 25.52 0.92
C GLU A 148 27.11 24.31 0.68
N THR A 149 26.54 23.09 0.63
CA THR A 149 27.30 21.85 0.40
C THR A 149 27.59 21.63 -1.09
N GLY A 150 26.67 22.01 -1.98
CA GLY A 150 26.75 21.82 -3.43
C GLY A 150 26.49 20.37 -3.84
N ASP A 151 27.46 19.47 -3.56
CA ASP A 151 27.28 18.03 -3.81
C ASP A 151 26.83 17.33 -2.53
N ILE A 152 25.66 16.69 -2.60
CA ILE A 152 25.07 15.94 -1.49
C ILE A 152 25.48 14.46 -1.44
N ALA A 153 26.27 13.99 -2.43
CA ALA A 153 26.74 12.61 -2.42
C ALA A 153 27.45 12.26 -1.10
N PRO A 154 27.23 11.07 -0.55
CA PRO A 154 26.60 9.88 -1.14
C PRO A 154 25.08 9.76 -0.93
N PHE A 155 24.40 10.83 -0.51
CA PHE A 155 22.94 10.78 -0.39
C PHE A 155 22.27 10.80 -1.77
N ASP A 156 21.28 9.90 -1.97
CA ASP A 156 20.44 9.86 -3.18
C ASP A 156 19.50 11.08 -3.24
N ASN A 157 19.04 11.56 -2.08
CA ASN A 157 18.16 12.73 -1.93
C ASN A 157 18.18 13.27 -0.50
N VAL A 158 17.52 14.43 -0.31
CA VAL A 158 17.35 15.10 0.98
C VAL A 158 15.87 15.49 1.16
N LEU A 159 15.27 15.18 2.32
CA LEU A 159 13.84 15.34 2.55
C LEU A 159 13.53 15.95 3.92
N VAL A 160 12.42 16.68 4.00
CA VAL A 160 11.75 16.98 5.28
C VAL A 160 10.48 16.14 5.36
N LEU A 161 10.36 15.31 6.37
CA LEU A 161 9.16 14.50 6.63
C LEU A 161 8.09 15.34 7.34
N LYS A 162 7.46 16.24 6.57
CA LYS A 162 6.46 17.19 7.10
C LYS A 162 5.20 16.49 7.58
N HIS A 163 4.69 16.92 8.72
CA HIS A 163 3.40 16.47 9.25
C HIS A 163 2.72 17.59 10.06
N GLN A 164 1.47 17.38 10.48
CA GLN A 164 0.66 18.41 11.14
C GLN A 164 0.53 18.24 12.67
N TYR A 165 1.16 17.22 13.24
CA TYR A 165 0.95 16.78 14.62
C TYR A 165 2.17 17.06 15.51
N GLY A 166 2.20 16.43 16.69
CA GLY A 166 3.27 16.52 17.67
C GLY A 166 2.91 17.44 18.87
N CYS A 167 1.89 18.28 18.71
CA CYS A 167 1.33 19.10 19.79
C CYS A 167 -0.18 18.92 19.86
N SER A 168 -0.78 19.14 21.05
CA SER A 168 -2.22 19.10 21.27
C SER A 168 -2.89 17.76 20.96
N GLN A 169 -2.14 16.66 20.98
CA GLN A 169 -2.61 15.29 20.85
C GLN A 169 -2.64 14.59 22.20
N LEU A 170 -3.61 13.69 22.40
CA LEU A 170 -3.83 12.92 23.62
C LEU A 170 -3.89 11.42 23.33
N GLY A 171 -3.53 10.61 24.33
CA GLY A 171 -3.68 9.14 24.30
C GLY A 171 -3.04 8.50 23.07
N ASP A 172 -3.82 7.63 22.41
CA ASP A 172 -3.34 6.84 21.28
C ASP A 172 -2.89 7.67 20.08
N ASP A 173 -3.50 8.84 19.84
CA ASP A 173 -3.08 9.73 18.73
C ASP A 173 -1.68 10.30 18.97
N HIS A 174 -1.33 10.63 20.21
CA HIS A 174 0.01 11.10 20.57
C HIS A 174 1.02 9.95 20.44
N GLU A 175 0.70 8.78 20.97
CA GLU A 175 1.58 7.61 20.89
C GLU A 175 1.78 7.16 19.43
N ASN A 176 0.72 7.10 18.63
CA ASN A 176 0.82 6.77 17.20
C ASN A 176 1.73 7.75 16.46
N THR A 177 1.59 9.06 16.72
CA THR A 177 2.47 10.07 16.11
C THR A 177 3.92 9.83 16.50
N LYS A 178 4.21 9.61 17.78
CA LYS A 178 5.54 9.31 18.28
C LYS A 178 6.11 8.06 17.62
N GLN A 179 5.35 6.95 17.57
CA GLN A 179 5.83 5.69 16.98
C GLN A 179 6.11 5.81 15.48
N ILE A 180 5.24 6.47 14.70
CA ILE A 180 5.48 6.69 13.28
C ILE A 180 6.77 7.48 13.04
N LEU A 181 7.02 8.53 13.81
CA LEU A 181 8.24 9.33 13.70
C LEU A 181 9.50 8.56 14.14
N LEU A 182 9.42 7.79 15.25
CA LEU A 182 10.52 6.93 15.70
C LEU A 182 10.89 5.88 14.62
N ASN A 183 9.88 5.29 14.00
CA ASN A 183 10.08 4.31 12.95
C ASN A 183 10.68 4.94 11.68
N ALA A 184 10.27 6.16 11.32
CA ALA A 184 10.88 6.91 10.23
C ALA A 184 12.37 7.22 10.53
N ILE A 185 12.70 7.63 11.76
CA ILE A 185 14.09 7.91 12.16
C ILE A 185 14.97 6.64 12.05
N ARG A 186 14.42 5.47 12.37
CA ARG A 186 15.12 4.18 12.26
C ARG A 186 15.06 3.53 10.88
N HIS A 187 14.36 4.15 9.93
CA HIS A 187 14.09 3.53 8.65
C HIS A 187 15.39 3.31 7.85
N PRO A 188 15.61 2.10 7.26
CA PRO A 188 16.87 1.80 6.59
C PRO A 188 17.14 2.61 5.32
N ASN A 189 16.13 3.25 4.70
CA ASN A 189 16.34 4.18 3.59
C ASN A 189 16.97 5.52 4.04
N ALA A 190 16.88 5.87 5.32
CA ALA A 190 17.56 7.02 5.88
C ALA A 190 19.05 6.70 6.11
N GLY A 191 19.92 7.36 5.39
CA GLY A 191 21.37 7.33 5.60
C GLY A 191 21.83 8.29 6.68
N GLY A 192 20.99 9.30 6.99
CA GLY A 192 21.19 10.24 8.08
C GLY A 192 19.90 10.96 8.44
N VAL A 193 19.74 11.36 9.69
CA VAL A 193 18.52 12.02 10.19
C VAL A 193 18.88 13.18 11.13
N LEU A 194 18.26 14.33 10.90
CA LEU A 194 18.19 15.41 11.88
C LEU A 194 16.78 15.41 12.49
N VAL A 195 16.66 15.09 13.77
CA VAL A 195 15.41 15.21 14.53
C VAL A 195 15.29 16.64 15.04
N LEU A 196 14.26 17.36 14.56
CA LEU A 196 14.09 18.78 14.85
C LEU A 196 12.86 19.01 15.71
N GLY A 197 13.06 19.45 16.96
CA GLY A 197 12.05 19.87 17.90
C GLY A 197 11.89 21.39 17.98
N LEU A 198 10.74 21.84 18.51
CA LEU A 198 10.50 23.23 18.86
C LEU A 198 10.98 23.51 20.29
N GLY A 199 10.52 22.74 21.29
CA GLY A 199 10.87 22.85 22.69
C GLY A 199 9.67 23.01 23.65
N CYS A 200 8.43 23.07 23.13
CA CYS A 200 7.21 23.14 23.94
C CYS A 200 6.08 22.20 23.48
N GLU A 201 6.39 21.30 22.58
CA GLU A 201 5.44 20.31 22.07
C GLU A 201 5.23 19.12 23.01
N ASN A 202 4.06 18.44 22.90
CA ASN A 202 3.81 17.21 23.65
C ASN A 202 4.74 16.06 23.24
N ASN A 203 5.15 16.04 21.98
CA ASN A 203 6.10 15.06 21.47
C ASN A 203 7.55 15.51 21.72
N GLU A 204 7.88 15.66 23.01
CA GLU A 204 9.13 16.23 23.49
C GLU A 204 10.37 15.52 22.94
N LEU A 205 11.37 16.32 22.55
CA LEU A 205 12.64 15.82 22.03
C LEU A 205 13.37 14.91 23.02
N ALA A 206 13.25 15.18 24.33
CA ALA A 206 13.83 14.35 25.38
C ALA A 206 13.29 12.91 25.36
N GLY A 207 11.96 12.74 25.25
CA GLY A 207 11.31 11.44 25.15
C GLY A 207 11.63 10.71 23.85
N MET A 208 11.88 11.44 22.75
CA MET A 208 12.38 10.86 21.49
C MET A 208 13.81 10.35 21.64
N LYS A 209 14.71 11.11 22.27
CA LYS A 209 16.10 10.70 22.54
C LYS A 209 16.17 9.45 23.42
N GLU A 210 15.33 9.37 24.45
CA GLU A 210 15.25 8.20 25.32
C GLU A 210 14.82 6.97 24.55
N ALA A 211 13.83 7.09 23.65
CA ALA A 211 13.39 5.98 22.81
C ALA A 211 14.41 5.59 21.73
N LEU A 212 15.36 6.45 21.36
CA LEU A 212 16.34 6.28 20.29
C LEU A 212 17.77 6.00 20.81
N GLN A 213 17.94 5.35 21.97
CA GLN A 213 19.25 5.02 22.53
C GLN A 213 20.05 4.02 21.66
N ASP A 214 19.37 3.31 20.77
CA ASP A 214 19.92 2.28 19.88
C ASP A 214 20.48 2.83 18.56
N VAL A 215 20.31 4.14 18.25
CA VAL A 215 20.75 4.71 16.99
C VAL A 215 22.19 5.23 17.03
N ASN A 216 22.85 5.22 15.87
CA ASN A 216 24.18 5.82 15.73
C ASN A 216 24.10 7.36 15.76
N LEU A 217 24.63 7.99 16.81
CA LEU A 217 24.62 9.43 17.02
C LEU A 217 25.47 10.22 16.00
N ASN A 218 26.31 9.58 15.19
CA ASN A 218 26.95 10.23 14.06
C ASN A 218 26.01 10.38 12.86
N ARG A 219 24.97 9.54 12.79
CA ARG A 219 23.97 9.53 11.71
C ARG A 219 22.63 10.14 12.11
N VAL A 220 22.34 10.18 13.42
CA VAL A 220 21.09 10.76 13.95
C VAL A 220 21.46 11.87 14.91
N LYS A 221 21.15 13.11 14.54
CA LYS A 221 21.38 14.31 15.36
C LYS A 221 20.04 14.89 15.84
N PHE A 222 20.10 15.67 16.90
CA PHE A 222 18.93 16.26 17.56
C PHE A 222 19.16 17.76 17.75
N LEU A 223 18.14 18.55 17.40
CA LEU A 223 18.14 20.00 17.61
C LEU A 223 16.78 20.43 18.17
N GLU A 224 16.81 21.19 19.25
CA GLU A 224 15.66 21.89 19.81
C GLU A 224 15.78 23.37 19.48
N SER A 225 14.82 23.90 18.71
CA SER A 225 14.89 25.26 18.16
C SER A 225 14.96 26.33 19.25
N GLN A 226 14.17 26.17 20.33
CA GLN A 226 14.12 27.15 21.43
C GLN A 226 15.38 27.12 22.33
N SER A 227 16.20 26.09 22.25
CA SER A 227 17.40 25.94 23.10
C SER A 227 18.64 26.62 22.52
N VAL A 228 18.58 27.14 21.28
CA VAL A 228 19.71 27.75 20.56
C VAL A 228 19.34 29.16 20.10
N THR A 229 20.38 30.01 19.90
CA THR A 229 20.19 31.40 19.45
C THR A 229 19.87 31.49 17.96
N ASP A 230 20.48 30.61 17.14
CA ASP A 230 20.30 30.54 15.70
C ASP A 230 20.15 29.06 15.30
N GLU A 231 18.90 28.62 15.22
CA GLU A 231 18.55 27.26 14.87
C GLU A 231 18.87 26.93 13.40
N MET A 232 18.92 27.94 12.53
CA MET A 232 19.30 27.76 11.13
C MET A 232 20.78 27.42 11.01
N GLU A 233 21.63 28.15 11.70
CA GLU A 233 23.09 27.90 11.70
C GLU A 233 23.41 26.56 12.37
N ALA A 234 22.80 26.32 13.56
CA ALA A 234 23.01 25.08 14.29
C ALA A 234 22.55 23.83 13.49
N GLY A 235 21.39 23.91 12.85
CA GLY A 235 20.85 22.81 12.07
C GLY A 235 21.66 22.51 10.81
N VAL A 236 22.08 23.53 10.07
CA VAL A 236 22.96 23.35 8.90
C VAL A 236 24.31 22.75 9.31
N ALA A 237 24.87 23.14 10.45
CA ALA A 237 26.10 22.55 10.98
C ALA A 237 25.91 21.05 11.26
N LEU A 238 24.82 20.65 11.94
CA LEU A 238 24.50 19.23 12.21
C LEU A 238 24.28 18.43 10.92
N LEU A 239 23.58 18.99 9.92
CA LEU A 239 23.41 18.33 8.62
C LEU A 239 24.77 18.10 7.91
N LYS A 240 25.71 19.04 8.00
CA LYS A 240 27.07 18.87 7.47
C LYS A 240 27.85 17.78 8.22
N GLU A 241 27.69 17.68 9.55
CA GLU A 241 28.28 16.58 10.33
C GLU A 241 27.75 15.21 9.89
N ILE A 242 26.43 15.10 9.69
CA ILE A 242 25.79 13.86 9.19
C ILE A 242 26.32 13.52 7.79
N HIS A 243 26.40 14.51 6.90
CA HIS A 243 26.92 14.34 5.55
C HIS A 243 28.39 13.85 5.55
N GLU A 244 29.24 14.45 6.39
CA GLU A 244 30.63 14.01 6.55
C GLU A 244 30.70 12.55 7.04
N ALA A 245 29.89 12.18 8.03
CA ALA A 245 29.80 10.80 8.52
C ALA A 245 29.31 9.81 7.46
N ALA A 246 28.56 10.27 6.46
CA ALA A 246 27.99 9.43 5.40
C ALA A 246 28.95 9.17 4.22
N LYS A 247 30.07 9.89 4.10
CA LYS A 247 30.97 9.83 2.92
C LYS A 247 31.47 8.45 2.51
N GLY A 248 31.44 7.49 3.43
CA GLY A 248 31.83 6.10 3.17
C GLY A 248 30.71 5.20 2.63
N ASP A 249 29.47 5.70 2.54
CA ASP A 249 28.34 4.90 2.13
C ASP A 249 28.43 4.53 0.65
N ARG A 250 28.19 3.26 0.37
CA ARG A 250 28.15 2.73 -1.00
C ARG A 250 27.18 1.56 -1.10
N ARG A 251 26.66 1.34 -2.28
CA ARG A 251 25.81 0.20 -2.57
C ARG A 251 26.64 -1.08 -2.62
N GLU A 252 26.08 -2.15 -2.06
CA GLU A 252 26.62 -3.51 -2.11
C GLU A 252 25.55 -4.52 -2.52
N ASP A 253 25.97 -5.74 -2.84
CA ASP A 253 25.02 -6.83 -3.15
C ASP A 253 24.35 -7.31 -1.87
N ILE A 254 23.02 -7.18 -1.84
CA ILE A 254 22.17 -7.58 -0.71
C ILE A 254 21.13 -8.59 -1.21
N PRO A 255 20.95 -9.73 -0.55
CA PRO A 255 19.98 -10.74 -0.98
C PRO A 255 18.54 -10.23 -0.90
N LEU A 256 17.67 -10.70 -1.81
CA LEU A 256 16.25 -10.35 -1.83
C LEU A 256 15.51 -10.75 -0.54
N SER A 257 16.06 -11.65 0.26
CA SER A 257 15.53 -12.01 1.59
C SER A 257 15.45 -10.84 2.57
N GLU A 258 16.16 -9.75 2.32
CA GLU A 258 16.12 -8.55 3.15
C GLU A 258 15.16 -7.48 2.63
N LEU A 259 14.47 -7.75 1.52
CA LEU A 259 13.51 -6.83 0.94
C LEU A 259 12.16 -6.91 1.68
N LYS A 260 11.63 -5.75 2.07
CA LYS A 260 10.34 -5.58 2.74
C LYS A 260 9.47 -4.68 1.88
N ILE A 261 8.38 -5.22 1.36
CA ILE A 261 7.52 -4.57 0.37
C ILE A 261 6.13 -4.32 0.94
N GLY A 262 5.67 -3.07 0.90
CA GLY A 262 4.31 -2.71 1.24
C GLY A 262 3.36 -2.89 0.04
N LEU A 263 2.17 -3.40 0.28
CA LEU A 263 1.15 -3.67 -0.73
C LEU A 263 -0.08 -2.83 -0.50
N LYS A 264 -0.46 -2.02 -1.49
CA LYS A 264 -1.55 -1.06 -1.41
C LYS A 264 -2.26 -0.87 -2.75
N CYS A 265 -3.49 -0.36 -2.73
CA CYS A 265 -4.18 0.12 -3.92
C CYS A 265 -4.93 1.44 -3.66
N GLY A 266 -5.13 2.23 -4.72
CA GLY A 266 -5.93 3.45 -4.67
C GLY A 266 -6.50 3.80 -6.04
N GLY A 267 -7.73 4.34 -6.07
CA GLY A 267 -8.41 4.60 -7.34
C GLY A 267 -8.72 3.31 -8.12
N SER A 268 -9.10 2.24 -7.42
CA SER A 268 -9.38 0.91 -8.00
C SER A 268 -10.55 0.94 -8.98
N ASP A 269 -10.48 0.10 -10.00
CA ASP A 269 -11.48 -0.14 -11.04
C ASP A 269 -11.79 -1.64 -11.20
N GLY A 270 -12.65 -2.00 -12.15
CA GLY A 270 -13.01 -3.39 -12.43
C GLY A 270 -11.82 -4.25 -12.90
N PHE A 271 -10.76 -3.65 -13.39
CA PHE A 271 -9.52 -4.34 -13.82
C PHE A 271 -8.56 -4.64 -12.67
N SER A 272 -8.69 -3.94 -11.55
CA SER A 272 -7.76 -4.08 -10.41
C SER A 272 -7.58 -5.53 -9.97
N GLY A 273 -8.67 -6.28 -9.85
CA GLY A 273 -8.68 -7.68 -9.41
C GLY A 273 -8.35 -8.70 -10.49
N ILE A 274 -8.08 -8.31 -11.74
CA ILE A 274 -7.71 -9.23 -12.83
C ILE A 274 -6.36 -8.92 -13.49
N THR A 275 -5.75 -7.79 -13.16
CA THR A 275 -4.45 -7.37 -13.70
C THR A 275 -3.45 -7.04 -12.59
N ALA A 276 -3.42 -5.80 -12.10
CA ALA A 276 -2.39 -5.32 -11.20
C ALA A 276 -2.38 -6.01 -9.83
N ASN A 277 -3.54 -6.26 -9.21
CA ASN A 277 -3.56 -6.90 -7.90
C ASN A 277 -3.10 -8.39 -7.94
N PRO A 278 -3.55 -9.23 -8.89
CA PRO A 278 -2.97 -10.56 -9.06
C PRO A 278 -1.47 -10.56 -9.39
N LEU A 279 -0.99 -9.59 -10.19
CA LEU A 279 0.44 -9.44 -10.46
C LEU A 279 1.23 -9.17 -9.16
N LEU A 280 0.73 -8.26 -8.32
CA LEU A 280 1.35 -8.00 -7.02
C LEU A 280 1.29 -9.23 -6.10
N GLY A 281 0.21 -10.01 -6.15
CA GLY A 281 0.09 -11.24 -5.39
C GLY A 281 1.15 -12.28 -5.77
N ARG A 282 1.35 -12.51 -7.06
CA ARG A 282 2.42 -13.38 -7.57
C ARG A 282 3.81 -12.85 -7.22
N PHE A 283 4.02 -11.54 -7.31
CA PHE A 283 5.27 -10.91 -6.89
C PHE A 283 5.48 -11.04 -5.36
N SER A 284 4.43 -10.92 -4.56
CA SER A 284 4.48 -11.17 -3.11
C SER A 284 4.94 -12.60 -2.81
N ASP A 285 4.31 -13.58 -3.45
CA ASP A 285 4.70 -14.98 -3.30
C ASP A 285 6.15 -15.25 -3.75
N TYR A 286 6.58 -14.62 -4.84
CA TYR A 286 7.96 -14.68 -5.30
C TYR A 286 8.94 -14.12 -4.25
N ILE A 287 8.69 -12.92 -3.71
CA ILE A 287 9.55 -12.28 -2.68
C ILE A 287 9.62 -13.15 -1.42
N ILE A 288 8.49 -13.73 -1.00
CA ILE A 288 8.44 -14.64 0.17
C ILE A 288 9.26 -15.91 -0.11
N ALA A 289 9.21 -16.46 -1.32
CA ALA A 289 10.05 -17.59 -1.71
C ALA A 289 11.56 -17.25 -1.71
N GLN A 290 11.94 -15.97 -1.94
CA GLN A 290 13.31 -15.50 -1.76
C GLN A 290 13.69 -15.27 -0.27
N GLY A 291 12.77 -15.46 0.68
CA GLY A 291 12.96 -15.21 2.12
C GLY A 291 12.65 -13.77 2.53
N GLY A 292 12.18 -12.91 1.63
CA GLY A 292 11.77 -11.54 1.90
C GLY A 292 10.39 -11.44 2.55
N SER A 293 9.89 -10.21 2.67
CA SER A 293 8.62 -9.96 3.33
C SER A 293 7.73 -9.02 2.57
N THR A 294 6.42 -9.25 2.67
CA THR A 294 5.40 -8.36 2.13
C THR A 294 4.37 -8.00 3.20
N VAL A 295 3.84 -6.79 3.15
CA VAL A 295 2.88 -6.27 4.13
C VAL A 295 1.64 -5.76 3.40
N LEU A 296 0.48 -6.38 3.66
CA LEU A 296 -0.83 -5.92 3.18
C LEU A 296 -1.49 -5.06 4.25
N THR A 297 -2.06 -3.93 3.84
CA THR A 297 -2.83 -3.03 4.72
C THR A 297 -4.19 -2.68 4.13
N GLU A 298 -4.82 -1.59 4.60
CA GLU A 298 -6.15 -1.14 4.17
C GLU A 298 -7.25 -2.07 4.71
N VAL A 299 -7.35 -2.19 6.04
CA VAL A 299 -8.28 -3.13 6.69
C VAL A 299 -9.73 -3.03 6.20
N PRO A 300 -10.31 -1.83 5.95
CA PRO A 300 -11.66 -1.72 5.38
C PRO A 300 -11.81 -2.37 4.00
N GLU A 301 -10.72 -2.57 3.26
CA GLU A 301 -10.72 -3.26 1.96
C GLU A 301 -10.49 -4.78 2.08
N MET A 302 -10.55 -5.32 3.29
CA MET A 302 -10.58 -6.75 3.58
C MET A 302 -11.99 -7.25 3.93
N PHE A 303 -12.92 -6.35 4.27
CA PHE A 303 -14.28 -6.70 4.67
C PHE A 303 -15.04 -7.39 3.52
N GLY A 304 -15.60 -8.57 3.79
CA GLY A 304 -16.23 -9.44 2.79
C GLY A 304 -15.25 -10.41 2.08
N ALA A 305 -13.94 -10.25 2.29
CA ALA A 305 -12.89 -11.17 1.84
C ALA A 305 -12.05 -11.71 3.01
N GLU A 306 -12.36 -11.34 4.25
CA GLU A 306 -11.58 -11.66 5.44
C GLU A 306 -11.43 -13.16 5.68
N THR A 307 -12.40 -13.97 5.33
CA THR A 307 -12.34 -15.43 5.50
C THR A 307 -11.22 -16.07 4.68
N ILE A 308 -10.93 -15.53 3.49
CA ILE A 308 -9.82 -15.99 2.64
C ILE A 308 -8.48 -15.74 3.35
N LEU A 309 -8.33 -14.58 3.99
CA LEU A 309 -7.13 -14.24 4.76
C LEU A 309 -7.03 -15.09 6.03
N MET A 310 -8.15 -15.26 6.76
CA MET A 310 -8.22 -16.06 7.98
C MET A 310 -7.84 -17.54 7.75
N GLN A 311 -8.25 -18.12 6.62
CA GLN A 311 -7.87 -19.48 6.23
C GLN A 311 -6.38 -19.64 5.96
N ARG A 312 -5.68 -18.56 5.67
CA ARG A 312 -4.24 -18.54 5.41
C ARG A 312 -3.39 -18.17 6.64
N ALA A 313 -4.01 -17.99 7.81
CA ALA A 313 -3.27 -17.76 9.05
C ALA A 313 -2.33 -18.92 9.34
N ALA A 314 -1.04 -18.65 9.56
CA ALA A 314 -0.02 -19.67 9.76
C ALA A 314 -0.29 -20.57 10.97
N ASN A 315 -1.03 -20.07 11.95
CA ASN A 315 -1.47 -20.78 13.15
C ASN A 315 -2.69 -20.09 13.77
N GLU A 316 -3.24 -20.70 14.83
CA GLU A 316 -4.43 -20.21 15.52
C GLU A 316 -4.22 -18.84 16.20
N GLU A 317 -3.02 -18.53 16.69
CA GLU A 317 -2.70 -17.22 17.26
C GLU A 317 -2.81 -16.12 16.20
N VAL A 318 -2.23 -16.34 15.02
CA VAL A 318 -2.32 -15.40 13.88
C VAL A 318 -3.76 -15.28 13.41
N PHE A 319 -4.53 -16.38 13.37
CA PHE A 319 -5.95 -16.34 13.06
C PHE A 319 -6.70 -15.40 14.02
N HIS A 320 -6.50 -15.52 15.33
CA HIS A 320 -7.14 -14.62 16.29
C HIS A 320 -6.70 -13.17 16.12
N LYS A 321 -5.44 -12.91 15.80
CA LYS A 321 -4.97 -11.54 15.46
C LYS A 321 -5.69 -10.99 14.22
N ILE A 322 -5.94 -11.80 13.18
CA ILE A 322 -6.72 -11.37 12.00
C ILE A 322 -8.17 -11.08 12.37
N VAL A 323 -8.81 -11.92 13.20
CA VAL A 323 -10.17 -11.69 13.68
C VAL A 323 -10.27 -10.35 14.43
N HIS A 324 -9.31 -10.07 15.32
CA HIS A 324 -9.23 -8.78 16.01
C HIS A 324 -9.01 -7.63 15.04
N LEU A 325 -8.06 -7.74 14.11
CA LEU A 325 -7.79 -6.73 13.09
C LEU A 325 -9.08 -6.29 12.36
N ILE A 326 -9.88 -7.25 11.93
CA ILE A 326 -11.13 -7.02 11.19
C ILE A 326 -12.21 -6.43 12.12
N ASN A 327 -12.48 -7.09 13.24
CA ASN A 327 -13.58 -6.72 14.12
C ASN A 327 -13.33 -5.39 14.85
N ASP A 328 -12.10 -5.11 15.28
CA ASP A 328 -11.75 -3.84 15.93
C ASP A 328 -11.91 -2.68 14.96
N PHE A 329 -11.58 -2.88 13.67
CA PHE A 329 -11.77 -1.84 12.66
C PHE A 329 -13.25 -1.64 12.30
N LYS A 330 -14.08 -2.70 12.26
CA LYS A 330 -15.54 -2.59 12.17
C LYS A 330 -16.11 -1.84 13.39
N GLN A 331 -15.63 -2.16 14.59
CA GLN A 331 -16.03 -1.46 15.82
C GLN A 331 -15.67 0.03 15.79
N TYR A 332 -14.52 0.39 15.16
CA TYR A 332 -14.16 1.80 14.95
C TYR A 332 -15.24 2.55 14.13
N PHE A 333 -15.74 1.96 13.04
CA PHE A 333 -16.85 2.55 12.25
C PHE A 333 -18.14 2.68 13.10
N ILE A 334 -18.53 1.60 13.78
CA ILE A 334 -19.75 1.56 14.62
C ILE A 334 -19.70 2.64 15.72
N LYS A 335 -18.54 2.79 16.40
CA LYS A 335 -18.33 3.80 17.44
C LYS A 335 -18.52 5.24 16.93
N HIS A 336 -18.33 5.48 15.65
CA HIS A 336 -18.48 6.78 15.01
C HIS A 336 -19.78 6.91 14.21
N ASP A 337 -20.77 6.03 14.44
CA ASP A 337 -22.06 5.98 13.73
C ASP A 337 -21.91 5.98 12.20
N GLN A 338 -20.88 5.27 11.68
CA GLN A 338 -20.62 5.13 10.25
C GLN A 338 -20.89 3.70 9.78
N PRO A 339 -21.46 3.52 8.57
CA PRO A 339 -21.67 2.19 8.01
C PRO A 339 -20.32 1.56 7.61
N VAL A 340 -20.13 0.28 7.93
CA VAL A 340 -18.90 -0.47 7.61
C VAL A 340 -18.71 -0.68 6.10
N TYR A 341 -19.77 -0.51 5.30
CA TYR A 341 -19.84 -0.76 3.85
C TYR A 341 -19.92 0.52 2.99
N GLU A 342 -19.55 1.71 3.52
CA GLU A 342 -19.60 2.97 2.76
C GLU A 342 -18.68 2.95 1.52
N ASN A 343 -17.51 2.32 1.62
CA ASN A 343 -16.67 2.02 0.46
C ASN A 343 -17.39 0.99 -0.46
N PRO A 344 -17.36 1.07 -1.78
CA PRO A 344 -16.46 1.81 -2.70
C PRO A 344 -16.81 3.29 -2.89
N SER A 345 -15.78 4.10 -3.14
CA SER A 345 -15.93 5.52 -3.47
C SER A 345 -16.68 5.74 -4.79
N PRO A 346 -17.22 6.95 -5.06
CA PRO A 346 -17.85 7.26 -6.35
C PRO A 346 -16.96 6.94 -7.56
N GLY A 347 -15.65 7.18 -7.45
CA GLY A 347 -14.68 6.86 -8.51
C GLY A 347 -14.52 5.35 -8.75
N ASN A 348 -14.54 4.54 -7.70
CA ASN A 348 -14.50 3.08 -7.84
C ASN A 348 -15.80 2.55 -8.48
N LYS A 349 -16.96 3.10 -8.09
CA LYS A 349 -18.27 2.75 -8.70
C LYS A 349 -18.27 3.11 -10.19
N ALA A 350 -17.83 4.30 -10.57
CA ALA A 350 -17.68 4.68 -11.97
C ALA A 350 -16.70 3.78 -12.75
N GLY A 351 -15.77 3.12 -12.08
CA GLY A 351 -14.82 2.14 -12.62
C GLY A 351 -15.36 0.71 -12.68
N GLY A 352 -16.63 0.45 -12.33
CA GLY A 352 -17.29 -0.86 -12.44
C GLY A 352 -17.40 -1.68 -11.14
N ILE A 353 -16.85 -1.20 -10.02
CA ILE A 353 -16.97 -1.85 -8.72
C ILE A 353 -18.34 -1.51 -8.11
N SER A 354 -19.10 -2.52 -7.63
CA SER A 354 -20.49 -2.33 -7.16
C SER A 354 -20.64 -2.32 -5.64
N THR A 355 -19.94 -3.17 -4.93
CA THR A 355 -20.05 -3.37 -3.48
C THR A 355 -18.66 -3.38 -2.82
N LEU A 356 -18.63 -3.38 -1.50
CA LEU A 356 -17.35 -3.49 -0.79
C LEU A 356 -16.76 -4.90 -0.94
N GLU A 357 -17.58 -5.95 -0.96
CA GLU A 357 -17.13 -7.33 -1.23
C GLU A 357 -16.49 -7.45 -2.61
N ASP A 358 -17.08 -6.85 -3.65
CA ASP A 358 -16.50 -6.81 -5.00
C ASP A 358 -15.11 -6.15 -5.00
N LYS A 359 -14.98 -5.04 -4.24
CA LYS A 359 -13.71 -4.35 -4.06
C LYS A 359 -12.71 -5.20 -3.28
N SER A 360 -13.11 -5.72 -2.13
CA SER A 360 -12.23 -6.46 -1.20
C SER A 360 -11.70 -7.76 -1.79
N LEU A 361 -12.53 -8.52 -2.50
CA LEU A 361 -12.10 -9.73 -3.22
C LEU A 361 -11.05 -9.42 -4.30
N GLY A 362 -11.14 -8.27 -4.95
CA GLY A 362 -10.12 -7.79 -5.87
C GLY A 362 -8.86 -7.27 -5.15
N CYS A 363 -9.02 -6.55 -4.04
CA CYS A 363 -7.92 -5.94 -3.30
C CYS A 363 -7.04 -6.96 -2.57
N THR A 364 -7.63 -7.98 -1.95
CA THR A 364 -6.90 -9.01 -1.19
C THR A 364 -6.03 -9.90 -2.05
N GLN A 365 -6.24 -9.94 -3.37
CA GLN A 365 -5.38 -10.67 -4.30
C GLN A 365 -3.92 -10.17 -4.31
N LYS A 366 -3.66 -8.91 -3.89
CA LYS A 366 -2.28 -8.40 -3.70
C LYS A 366 -1.45 -9.26 -2.73
N ALA A 367 -2.13 -9.97 -1.83
CA ALA A 367 -1.49 -10.84 -0.84
C ALA A 367 -1.02 -12.21 -1.39
N GLY A 368 -1.28 -12.53 -2.67
CA GLY A 368 -0.95 -13.83 -3.24
C GLY A 368 -1.62 -15.00 -2.51
N ILE A 369 -0.90 -16.12 -2.39
CA ILE A 369 -1.38 -17.36 -1.75
C ILE A 369 -0.58 -17.75 -0.50
N SER A 370 0.54 -17.09 -0.23
CA SER A 370 1.43 -17.43 0.90
C SER A 370 0.71 -17.36 2.26
N PRO A 371 1.08 -18.17 3.23
CA PRO A 371 0.54 -18.08 4.59
C PRO A 371 0.79 -16.72 5.22
N ILE A 372 -0.15 -16.24 6.02
CA ILE A 372 -0.01 -15.00 6.80
C ILE A 372 0.78 -15.33 8.07
N ALA A 373 1.98 -14.77 8.16
CA ALA A 373 2.93 -15.04 9.23
C ALA A 373 2.65 -14.24 10.51
N ASP A 374 2.12 -13.01 10.37
CA ASP A 374 1.83 -12.14 11.52
C ASP A 374 0.81 -11.05 11.18
N VAL A 375 0.38 -10.31 12.22
CA VAL A 375 -0.50 -9.14 12.13
C VAL A 375 0.07 -8.04 13.01
N LEU A 376 0.26 -6.85 12.44
CA LEU A 376 0.77 -5.67 13.12
C LEU A 376 -0.35 -4.68 13.45
N LYS A 377 -0.27 -4.05 14.61
CA LYS A 377 -1.03 -2.85 14.94
C LYS A 377 -0.46 -1.64 14.21
N TYR A 378 -1.23 -0.56 14.14
CA TYR A 378 -0.76 0.71 13.60
C TYR A 378 0.47 1.20 14.38
N GLY A 379 1.54 1.55 13.67
CA GLY A 379 2.81 1.99 14.28
C GLY A 379 3.77 0.87 14.70
N GLU A 380 3.38 -0.40 14.62
CA GLU A 380 4.31 -1.51 14.84
C GLU A 380 5.23 -1.76 13.64
N VAL A 381 6.42 -2.29 13.90
CA VAL A 381 7.45 -2.60 12.90
C VAL A 381 7.48 -4.08 12.59
N LEU A 382 7.70 -4.43 11.32
CA LEU A 382 7.81 -5.79 10.83
C LEU A 382 9.00 -6.52 11.49
N LYS A 383 8.71 -7.66 12.13
CA LYS A 383 9.69 -8.51 12.81
C LYS A 383 9.77 -9.92 12.24
N THR A 384 8.71 -10.38 11.60
CA THR A 384 8.57 -11.74 11.08
C THR A 384 8.66 -11.71 9.55
N ASN A 385 9.48 -12.59 8.96
CA ASN A 385 9.54 -12.72 7.51
C ASN A 385 8.27 -13.40 6.96
N GLY A 386 7.92 -13.09 5.73
CA GLY A 386 6.75 -13.61 5.04
C GLY A 386 5.65 -12.56 4.84
N LEU A 387 4.41 -13.01 4.63
CA LEU A 387 3.26 -12.12 4.49
C LEU A 387 2.75 -11.68 5.86
N THR A 388 2.61 -10.38 6.05
CA THR A 388 2.08 -9.78 7.28
C THR A 388 0.91 -8.85 6.94
N LEU A 389 -0.10 -8.79 7.82
CA LEU A 389 -1.17 -7.79 7.73
C LEU A 389 -0.86 -6.62 8.67
N LEU A 390 -1.19 -5.39 8.24
CA LEU A 390 -0.98 -4.19 9.04
C LEU A 390 -2.29 -3.43 9.24
N SER A 391 -2.61 -3.06 10.46
CA SER A 391 -3.76 -2.22 10.79
C SER A 391 -3.53 -0.79 10.30
N ALA A 392 -4.26 -0.38 9.26
CA ALA A 392 -4.38 1.01 8.83
C ALA A 392 -5.66 1.21 8.02
N PRO A 393 -6.20 2.46 7.94
CA PRO A 393 -7.36 2.77 7.12
C PRO A 393 -7.07 2.68 5.62
N GLY A 394 -8.13 2.74 4.79
CA GLY A 394 -8.02 2.75 3.33
C GLY A 394 -7.57 4.09 2.72
N ASN A 395 -7.28 5.12 3.53
CA ASN A 395 -6.77 6.40 3.03
C ASN A 395 -5.37 6.23 2.44
N ASP A 396 -5.18 6.69 1.19
CA ASP A 396 -3.95 6.48 0.42
C ASP A 396 -2.68 6.95 1.14
N LEU A 397 -2.71 8.15 1.72
CA LEU A 397 -1.57 8.75 2.38
C LEU A 397 -1.23 8.03 3.69
N ILE A 398 -2.26 7.79 4.51
CA ILE A 398 -2.09 7.17 5.84
C ILE A 398 -1.63 5.72 5.69
N ALA A 399 -2.26 4.94 4.80
CA ALA A 399 -1.91 3.54 4.59
C ALA A 399 -0.48 3.37 4.05
N SER A 400 -0.08 4.21 3.07
CA SER A 400 1.28 4.17 2.52
C SER A 400 2.33 4.60 3.55
N SER A 401 2.04 5.62 4.36
CA SER A 401 2.91 6.06 5.45
C SER A 401 3.05 4.99 6.53
N ALA A 402 1.95 4.29 6.85
CA ALA A 402 1.96 3.18 7.82
C ALA A 402 2.83 2.01 7.33
N LEU A 403 2.73 1.64 6.05
CA LEU A 403 3.59 0.62 5.43
C LEU A 403 5.07 1.00 5.49
N ALA A 404 5.40 2.24 5.11
CA ALA A 404 6.76 2.74 5.19
C ALA A 404 7.26 2.75 6.64
N ALA A 405 6.48 3.26 7.60
CA ALA A 405 6.83 3.27 9.01
C ALA A 405 6.93 1.86 9.63
N ALA A 406 6.22 0.87 9.09
CA ALA A 406 6.38 -0.53 9.48
C ALA A 406 7.73 -1.14 9.00
N GLY A 407 8.54 -0.39 8.23
CA GLY A 407 9.86 -0.77 7.75
C GLY A 407 9.87 -1.26 6.29
N CYS A 408 8.78 -1.11 5.54
CA CYS A 408 8.78 -1.41 4.11
C CYS A 408 9.66 -0.42 3.35
N GLN A 409 10.70 -0.93 2.69
CA GLN A 409 11.65 -0.12 1.93
C GLN A 409 11.03 0.44 0.65
N ILE A 410 10.04 -0.24 0.09
CA ILE A 410 9.30 0.11 -1.13
C ILE A 410 7.81 -0.14 -0.88
N VAL A 411 6.93 0.73 -1.39
CA VAL A 411 5.49 0.53 -1.41
C VAL A 411 5.03 0.32 -2.85
N LEU A 412 4.31 -0.78 -3.11
CA LEU A 412 3.63 -1.03 -4.38
C LEU A 412 2.20 -0.46 -4.31
N PHE A 413 1.84 0.34 -5.29
CA PHE A 413 0.57 1.05 -5.33
C PHE A 413 -0.15 0.77 -6.66
N THR A 414 -1.13 -0.13 -6.64
CA THR A 414 -1.95 -0.40 -7.83
C THR A 414 -3.03 0.66 -8.00
N THR A 415 -3.32 1.04 -9.25
CA THR A 415 -4.32 2.08 -9.54
C THR A 415 -4.96 1.90 -10.91
N GLY A 416 -6.27 2.11 -11.00
CA GLY A 416 -7.01 2.12 -12.26
C GLY A 416 -7.26 3.54 -12.80
N ARG A 417 -7.15 4.55 -11.94
CA ARG A 417 -7.42 5.95 -12.27
C ARG A 417 -6.19 6.87 -12.20
N GLY A 418 -5.14 6.43 -11.52
CA GLY A 418 -3.89 7.15 -11.37
C GLY A 418 -3.89 8.19 -10.25
N THR A 419 -2.70 8.42 -9.71
CA THR A 419 -2.41 9.48 -8.74
C THR A 419 -0.95 9.89 -8.85
N PRO A 420 -0.59 11.18 -8.68
CA PRO A 420 0.80 11.61 -8.59
C PRO A 420 1.45 11.26 -7.25
N PHE A 421 0.64 10.95 -6.22
CA PHE A 421 1.06 10.71 -4.85
C PHE A 421 2.22 9.70 -4.72
N GLY A 422 3.10 9.95 -3.77
CA GLY A 422 4.09 9.01 -3.23
C GLY A 422 4.33 9.27 -1.76
N THR A 423 4.61 8.22 -0.99
CA THR A 423 5.03 8.37 0.41
C THR A 423 6.54 8.64 0.51
N PHE A 424 7.10 8.73 1.71
CA PHE A 424 8.50 9.05 1.93
C PHE A 424 9.50 7.92 1.57
N VAL A 425 9.00 6.78 1.10
CA VAL A 425 9.80 5.71 0.48
C VAL A 425 9.40 5.53 -0.98
N PRO A 426 10.22 4.90 -1.86
CA PRO A 426 9.83 4.60 -3.23
C PRO A 426 8.44 3.99 -3.31
N THR A 427 7.52 4.65 -4.03
CA THR A 427 6.13 4.24 -4.21
C THR A 427 5.89 3.92 -5.67
N VAL A 428 6.00 2.64 -6.02
CA VAL A 428 5.87 2.14 -7.40
C VAL A 428 4.41 2.09 -7.79
N LYS A 429 3.99 2.89 -8.76
CA LYS A 429 2.62 2.90 -9.26
C LYS A 429 2.42 1.94 -10.43
N VAL A 430 1.51 0.98 -10.23
CA VAL A 430 1.21 -0.08 -11.19
C VAL A 430 -0.20 0.15 -11.77
N ALA A 431 -0.29 0.46 -13.05
CA ALA A 431 -1.57 0.66 -13.71
C ALA A 431 -2.31 -0.67 -13.92
N THR A 432 -3.60 -0.67 -13.66
CA THR A 432 -4.50 -1.81 -13.94
C THR A 432 -4.86 -1.93 -15.41
N ASN A 433 -4.62 -0.88 -16.19
CA ASN A 433 -4.99 -0.80 -17.60
C ASN A 433 -3.98 0.03 -18.40
N THR A 434 -3.75 -0.36 -19.66
CA THR A 434 -2.80 0.25 -20.59
C THR A 434 -3.16 1.71 -20.91
N GLN A 435 -4.46 2.05 -20.98
CA GLN A 435 -4.91 3.41 -21.26
C GLN A 435 -4.41 4.42 -20.21
N LEU A 436 -4.47 4.05 -18.92
CA LEU A 436 -3.94 4.89 -17.84
C LEU A 436 -2.41 5.04 -17.96
N TYR A 437 -1.71 3.93 -18.21
CA TYR A 437 -0.26 3.94 -18.36
C TYR A 437 0.20 4.90 -19.46
N GLU A 438 -0.45 4.84 -20.61
CA GLU A 438 -0.14 5.71 -21.76
C GLU A 438 -0.55 7.17 -21.53
N ALA A 439 -1.69 7.41 -20.87
CA ALA A 439 -2.18 8.76 -20.59
C ALA A 439 -1.40 9.50 -19.50
N LYS A 440 -0.75 8.77 -18.58
CA LYS A 440 -0.05 9.33 -17.41
C LYS A 440 1.36 8.75 -17.20
N PRO A 441 2.24 8.80 -18.22
CA PRO A 441 3.57 8.18 -18.14
C PRO A 441 4.47 8.81 -17.08
N HIS A 442 4.17 10.02 -16.61
CA HIS A 442 4.88 10.72 -15.55
C HIS A 442 4.36 10.42 -14.13
N TRP A 443 3.28 9.64 -14.00
CA TRP A 443 2.75 9.16 -12.71
C TRP A 443 2.95 7.66 -12.52
N ILE A 444 2.81 6.89 -13.61
CA ILE A 444 2.74 5.43 -13.58
C ILE A 444 4.10 4.84 -13.94
N ASP A 445 4.51 3.84 -13.19
CA ASP A 445 5.83 3.20 -13.31
C ASP A 445 5.77 1.88 -14.09
N PHE A 446 4.68 1.12 -13.98
CA PHE A 446 4.53 -0.18 -14.63
C PHE A 446 3.12 -0.42 -15.17
N ASN A 447 3.03 -1.08 -16.33
CA ASN A 447 1.77 -1.42 -16.99
C ASN A 447 1.36 -2.88 -16.73
N ALA A 448 0.49 -3.12 -15.75
CA ALA A 448 -0.13 -4.45 -15.60
C ALA A 448 -1.36 -4.66 -16.48
N GLY A 449 -1.85 -3.61 -17.16
CA GLY A 449 -2.98 -3.70 -18.09
C GLY A 449 -2.76 -4.67 -19.25
N LEU A 450 -1.50 -4.96 -19.59
CA LEU A 450 -1.11 -5.98 -20.57
C LEU A 450 -1.71 -7.36 -20.26
N LEU A 451 -1.94 -7.69 -18.99
CA LEU A 451 -2.55 -8.97 -18.58
C LEU A 451 -4.01 -9.13 -19.04
N ALA A 452 -4.68 -8.06 -19.46
CA ALA A 452 -6.03 -8.10 -20.03
C ALA A 452 -6.02 -8.19 -21.57
N GLU A 453 -4.84 -8.19 -22.20
CA GLU A 453 -4.68 -8.26 -23.66
C GLU A 453 -4.56 -9.71 -24.13
N ASP A 454 -4.92 -9.94 -25.40
CA ASP A 454 -4.75 -11.27 -26.02
C ASP A 454 -3.25 -11.56 -26.22
N ASP A 455 -2.88 -12.80 -26.14
CA ASP A 455 -1.52 -13.31 -26.42
C ASP A 455 -0.40 -12.84 -25.47
N VAL A 456 -0.75 -12.21 -24.32
CA VAL A 456 0.22 -11.85 -23.28
C VAL A 456 0.31 -12.96 -22.23
N HIS A 457 1.49 -13.55 -22.07
CA HIS A 457 1.74 -14.55 -21.04
C HIS A 457 1.99 -13.91 -19.67
N GLU A 458 1.24 -14.33 -18.68
CA GLU A 458 1.35 -13.82 -17.30
C GLU A 458 2.76 -13.96 -16.72
N GLU A 459 3.45 -15.07 -17.00
CA GLU A 459 4.83 -15.31 -16.55
C GLU A 459 5.85 -14.34 -17.18
N TYR A 460 5.59 -13.86 -18.38
CA TYR A 460 6.42 -12.84 -19.01
C TYR A 460 6.27 -11.51 -18.25
N VAL A 461 5.02 -11.08 -18.01
CA VAL A 461 4.75 -9.81 -17.28
C VAL A 461 5.31 -9.87 -15.85
N LEU A 462 5.20 -11.02 -15.18
CA LEU A 462 5.76 -11.19 -13.83
C LEU A 462 7.29 -11.10 -13.86
N ARG A 463 7.98 -11.72 -14.82
CA ARG A 463 9.44 -11.63 -14.93
C ARG A 463 9.92 -10.20 -15.19
N GLU A 464 9.25 -9.48 -16.07
CA GLU A 464 9.55 -8.07 -16.34
C GLU A 464 9.31 -7.23 -15.07
N PHE A 465 8.24 -7.50 -14.32
CA PHE A 465 7.96 -6.81 -13.06
C PHE A 465 9.01 -7.11 -11.99
N ILE A 466 9.42 -8.38 -11.83
CA ILE A 466 10.50 -8.77 -10.91
C ILE A 466 11.80 -8.05 -11.27
N HIS A 467 12.16 -8.03 -12.57
CA HIS A 467 13.35 -7.32 -13.04
C HIS A 467 13.27 -5.83 -12.69
N TYR A 468 12.16 -5.18 -13.05
CA TYR A 468 11.92 -3.78 -12.74
C TYR A 468 12.03 -3.48 -11.23
N MET A 469 11.48 -4.34 -10.38
CA MET A 469 11.55 -4.15 -8.92
C MET A 469 12.97 -4.30 -8.36
N ILE A 470 13.78 -5.18 -8.92
CA ILE A 470 15.21 -5.29 -8.56
C ILE A 470 15.97 -4.02 -8.98
N GLU A 471 15.67 -3.45 -10.15
CA GLU A 471 16.24 -2.17 -10.60
C GLU A 471 15.87 -1.03 -9.63
N VAL A 472 14.58 -0.95 -9.24
CA VAL A 472 14.10 0.04 -8.25
C VAL A 472 14.80 -0.14 -6.91
N ALA A 473 14.91 -1.37 -6.41
CA ALA A 473 15.65 -1.68 -5.17
C ALA A 473 17.15 -1.34 -5.29
N SER A 474 17.70 -1.39 -6.50
CA SER A 474 19.10 -1.09 -6.81
C SER A 474 19.38 0.39 -7.10
N GLY A 475 18.36 1.26 -7.00
CA GLY A 475 18.53 2.72 -7.09
C GLY A 475 17.84 3.39 -8.27
N GLN A 476 17.16 2.65 -9.15
CA GLN A 476 16.32 3.26 -10.18
C GLN A 476 15.22 4.09 -9.54
N LEU A 477 15.13 5.37 -9.88
CA LEU A 477 14.11 6.27 -9.36
C LEU A 477 12.76 5.98 -10.03
N VAL A 478 11.71 5.94 -9.22
CA VAL A 478 10.32 5.88 -9.68
C VAL A 478 9.75 7.28 -9.90
N ASN A 479 8.61 7.38 -10.57
CA ASN A 479 8.12 8.67 -11.06
C ASN A 479 7.81 9.69 -9.96
N HIS A 480 7.25 9.27 -8.82
CA HIS A 480 7.01 10.23 -7.73
C HIS A 480 8.33 10.78 -7.13
N GLU A 481 9.41 9.98 -7.14
CA GLU A 481 10.73 10.44 -6.72
C GLU A 481 11.31 11.47 -7.69
N LYS A 482 11.19 11.22 -9.00
CA LYS A 482 11.62 12.17 -10.04
C LYS A 482 10.87 13.50 -10.00
N ASN A 483 9.61 13.48 -9.51
CA ASN A 483 8.77 14.67 -9.38
C ASN A 483 8.79 15.26 -7.96
N ASP A 484 9.53 14.67 -7.04
CA ASP A 484 9.62 15.06 -5.62
C ASP A 484 8.27 15.13 -4.87
N PHE A 485 7.37 14.19 -5.17
CA PHE A 485 6.09 14.04 -4.47
C PHE A 485 6.24 13.08 -3.28
N ARG A 486 6.55 13.63 -2.11
CA ARG A 486 6.85 12.88 -0.88
C ARG A 486 5.96 13.32 0.25
N GLU A 487 5.07 12.45 0.68
CA GLU A 487 4.08 12.75 1.70
C GLU A 487 4.22 11.83 2.92
N LEU A 488 4.05 12.41 4.10
CA LEU A 488 3.85 11.70 5.36
C LEU A 488 2.49 12.06 5.93
N ALA A 489 1.64 11.07 6.18
CA ALA A 489 0.38 11.25 6.88
C ALA A 489 0.25 10.27 8.04
N ILE A 490 -0.30 10.74 9.15
CA ILE A 490 -0.43 9.99 10.40
C ILE A 490 -1.92 9.85 10.72
N PHE A 491 -2.34 8.64 11.09
CA PHE A 491 -3.73 8.37 11.46
C PHE A 491 -4.08 9.07 12.78
N LYS A 492 -5.21 9.78 12.77
CA LYS A 492 -5.77 10.46 13.93
C LYS A 492 -7.24 10.07 14.10
N SER A 493 -7.61 9.64 15.28
CA SER A 493 -8.98 9.22 15.60
C SER A 493 -9.59 9.94 16.80
N GLY A 494 -8.78 10.63 17.60
CA GLY A 494 -9.18 11.23 18.86
C GLY A 494 -9.37 12.75 18.82
N VAL A 495 -9.48 13.33 20.01
CA VAL A 495 -9.70 14.77 20.23
C VAL A 495 -8.37 15.52 20.10
N THR A 496 -8.43 16.74 19.57
CA THR A 496 -7.34 17.71 19.61
C THR A 496 -7.59 18.73 20.71
N LEU A 497 -6.57 19.08 21.54
CA LEU A 497 -6.64 20.11 22.56
C LEU A 497 -6.84 21.50 21.95
#